data_0acba1e408c3292a0885949e9a9d683d
#
_entry.id   0acba1e408c3292a0885949e9a9d683d
#
_cell.length_a   1.000
_cell.length_b   1.000
_cell.length_c   1.000
_cell.angle_alpha   90.00
_cell.angle_beta   90.00
_cell.angle_gamma   90.00
#
_symmetry.space_group_name_H-M   'P 1'
#
loop_
_entity.id
_entity.type
_entity.pdbx_description
1 polymer ?
#
loop_
_entity_poly.entity_id
_entity_poly.type
_entity_poly.pdbx_seq_one_letter_code
_entity_poly.pdbx_strand_id
1 'polypeptide(L)'
;MKREEKMEIKDKIKELQDFIARFSANASKSKQATSRKKTLEKIELDDIKPSNRKYPYVDFKPDREPGKEILQVKNISKTVDGVKLLDGISFDVKQGDKIAFLADNELAKTVLFQIIAGELEPDAGELVWGTTITQNYFPKDNNYLFETDENVTEWLRKYSKDPDETYVRSFLGRMLFSGDEALKEVKVLSGGEKVRCVLSKMMLSGANFLIFDEPTNHLDMESITSLNDGMKKFIGNILFTSHDHELTQTVANRIIDIKEDGKVIDREVTYNEYLGVE
;
A
#
# COMPACT_ATOMS: atom_id res chain seq x y z
N MET A 1 -2.05 16.55 -12.20
CA MET A 1 -1.24 16.37 -13.39
C MET A 1 -1.94 15.53 -14.47
N LYS A 2 -2.08 14.20 -14.40
CA LYS A 2 -2.69 13.40 -15.50
C LYS A 2 -4.15 13.75 -15.87
N ARG A 3 -4.93 14.28 -14.97
CA ARG A 3 -6.36 14.64 -15.21
C ARG A 3 -6.49 16.00 -15.91
N GLU A 4 -5.59 16.90 -15.61
CA GLU A 4 -5.49 18.23 -16.24
C GLU A 4 -4.93 18.12 -17.65
N GLU A 5 -3.84 17.39 -17.86
CA GLU A 5 -3.29 17.07 -19.20
C GLU A 5 -4.33 16.41 -20.11
N LYS A 6 -5.15 15.49 -19.57
CA LYS A 6 -6.20 14.80 -20.32
C LYS A 6 -7.38 15.74 -20.68
N MET A 7 -7.66 16.73 -19.83
CA MET A 7 -8.64 17.77 -20.13
C MET A 7 -8.12 18.73 -21.20
N GLU A 8 -6.88 19.19 -21.10
CA GLU A 8 -6.24 20.07 -22.10
C GLU A 8 -6.16 19.40 -23.49
N ILE A 9 -5.84 18.11 -23.56
CA ILE A 9 -5.82 17.35 -24.83
C ILE A 9 -7.24 17.27 -25.41
N LYS A 10 -8.27 16.99 -24.61
CA LYS A 10 -9.66 16.94 -25.07
C LYS A 10 -10.14 18.28 -25.59
N ASP A 11 -9.80 19.36 -24.92
CA ASP A 11 -10.17 20.72 -25.33
C ASP A 11 -9.47 21.09 -26.65
N LYS A 12 -8.20 20.69 -26.81
CA LYS A 12 -7.43 20.89 -28.04
C LYS A 12 -7.97 20.08 -29.21
N ILE A 13 -8.38 18.84 -28.98
CA ILE A 13 -9.05 17.98 -29.99
C ILE A 13 -10.35 18.66 -30.45
N LYS A 14 -11.17 19.11 -29.52
CA LYS A 14 -12.44 19.78 -29.81
C LYS A 14 -12.24 21.07 -30.61
N GLU A 15 -11.26 21.88 -30.24
CA GLU A 15 -10.91 23.11 -30.96
C GLU A 15 -10.46 22.83 -32.42
N LEU A 16 -9.64 21.79 -32.61
CA LEU A 16 -9.20 21.35 -33.94
C LEU A 16 -10.37 20.82 -34.80
N GLN A 17 -11.27 20.04 -34.20
CA GLN A 17 -12.45 19.51 -34.88
C GLN A 17 -13.40 20.64 -35.31
N ASP A 18 -13.67 21.61 -34.42
CA ASP A 18 -14.52 22.77 -34.72
C ASP A 18 -13.93 23.63 -35.82
N PHE A 19 -12.62 23.83 -35.84
CA PHE A 19 -11.95 24.57 -36.89
C PHE A 19 -12.04 23.85 -38.25
N ILE A 20 -11.78 22.55 -38.27
CA ILE A 20 -11.88 21.72 -39.50
C ILE A 20 -13.30 21.75 -40.05
N ALA A 21 -14.30 21.59 -39.18
CA ALA A 21 -15.72 21.64 -39.59
C ALA A 21 -16.11 22.98 -40.22
N ARG A 22 -15.64 24.11 -39.66
CA ARG A 22 -15.95 25.46 -40.15
C ARG A 22 -15.26 25.85 -41.46
N PHE A 23 -14.07 25.35 -41.71
CA PHE A 23 -13.20 25.85 -42.78
C PHE A 23 -12.77 24.80 -43.81
N SER A 24 -13.23 23.56 -43.73
CA SER A 24 -12.91 22.48 -44.71
C SER A 24 -13.39 22.79 -46.11
N ALA A 25 -14.52 23.50 -46.27
CA ALA A 25 -15.10 23.89 -47.55
C ALA A 25 -14.60 25.27 -48.07
N ASN A 26 -13.76 25.98 -47.33
CA ASN A 26 -13.31 27.33 -47.70
C ASN A 26 -11.98 27.26 -48.44
N ALA A 27 -11.97 27.64 -49.74
CA ALA A 27 -10.79 27.52 -50.62
C ALA A 27 -9.56 28.30 -50.10
N SER A 28 -9.74 29.45 -49.42
CA SER A 28 -8.63 30.26 -48.87
C SER A 28 -8.01 29.67 -47.59
N LYS A 29 -8.75 28.85 -46.86
CA LYS A 29 -8.31 28.24 -45.58
C LYS A 29 -8.13 26.74 -45.67
N SER A 30 -8.35 26.14 -46.81
CA SER A 30 -8.23 24.69 -47.05
C SER A 30 -6.89 24.11 -46.64
N LYS A 31 -5.77 24.78 -46.96
CA LYS A 31 -4.42 24.36 -46.56
C LYS A 31 -4.26 24.33 -45.02
N GLN A 32 -4.86 25.29 -44.31
CA GLN A 32 -4.81 25.34 -42.84
C GLN A 32 -5.71 24.24 -42.22
N ALA A 33 -6.87 23.98 -42.79
CA ALA A 33 -7.73 22.86 -42.37
C ALA A 33 -7.06 21.49 -42.56
N THR A 34 -6.36 21.29 -43.70
CA THR A 34 -5.59 20.08 -43.96
C THR A 34 -4.41 19.89 -43.00
N SER A 35 -3.70 20.99 -42.67
CA SER A 35 -2.62 20.93 -41.67
C SER A 35 -3.13 20.57 -40.27
N ARG A 36 -4.27 21.16 -39.86
CA ARG A 36 -4.90 20.86 -38.56
C ARG A 36 -5.50 19.46 -38.52
N LYS A 37 -5.99 18.92 -39.64
CA LYS A 37 -6.42 17.52 -39.75
C LYS A 37 -5.27 16.57 -39.50
N LYS A 38 -4.08 16.83 -40.08
CA LYS A 38 -2.87 16.02 -39.80
C LYS A 38 -2.41 16.13 -38.35
N THR A 39 -2.61 17.27 -37.71
CA THR A 39 -2.30 17.43 -36.28
C THR A 39 -3.29 16.67 -35.40
N LEU A 40 -4.57 16.68 -35.75
CA LEU A 40 -5.61 15.88 -35.08
C LEU A 40 -5.33 14.38 -35.21
N GLU A 41 -5.03 13.89 -36.40
CA GLU A 41 -4.65 12.49 -36.67
C GLU A 41 -3.41 12.06 -35.86
N LYS A 42 -2.43 12.94 -35.65
CA LYS A 42 -1.27 12.64 -34.79
C LYS A 42 -1.65 12.57 -33.31
N ILE A 43 -2.50 13.49 -32.85
CA ILE A 43 -2.97 13.50 -31.44
C ILE A 43 -3.81 12.25 -31.17
N GLU A 44 -4.71 11.87 -32.09
CA GLU A 44 -5.51 10.65 -31.98
C GLU A 44 -4.65 9.36 -32.01
N LEU A 45 -3.55 9.34 -32.78
CA LEU A 45 -2.59 8.22 -32.78
C LEU A 45 -1.75 8.13 -31.50
N ASP A 46 -1.41 9.26 -30.88
CA ASP A 46 -0.67 9.28 -29.61
C ASP A 46 -1.58 8.94 -28.40
N ASP A 47 -2.90 9.20 -28.49
CA ASP A 47 -3.88 8.93 -27.43
C ASP A 47 -4.37 7.46 -27.44
N ILE A 48 -4.06 6.67 -28.50
CA ILE A 48 -4.54 5.29 -28.70
C ILE A 48 -3.54 4.22 -28.23
N LYS A 49 -2.45 4.56 -27.59
CA LYS A 49 -1.70 3.53 -26.86
C LYS A 49 -2.36 3.28 -25.52
N PRO A 50 -3.20 2.23 -25.36
CA PRO A 50 -3.66 1.86 -24.03
C PRO A 50 -2.41 1.61 -23.19
N SER A 51 -2.33 2.25 -22.04
CA SER A 51 -1.27 1.98 -21.09
C SER A 51 -1.34 0.48 -20.76
N ASN A 52 -0.35 -0.29 -21.15
CA ASN A 52 -0.22 -1.71 -20.79
C ASN A 52 0.07 -1.91 -19.29
N ARG A 53 0.03 -0.83 -18.50
CA ARG A 53 0.25 -0.87 -17.06
C ARG A 53 -0.93 -1.54 -16.38
N LYS A 54 -0.64 -2.62 -15.71
CA LYS A 54 -1.61 -3.36 -14.91
C LYS A 54 -1.38 -3.00 -13.45
N TYR A 55 -2.46 -2.64 -12.76
CA TYR A 55 -2.45 -2.33 -11.34
C TYR A 55 -3.07 -3.49 -10.57
N PRO A 56 -2.42 -4.05 -9.55
CA PRO A 56 -3.06 -5.02 -8.68
C PRO A 56 -4.20 -4.33 -7.91
N TYR A 57 -5.22 -5.10 -7.58
CA TYR A 57 -6.35 -4.60 -6.79
C TYR A 57 -6.02 -4.71 -5.31
N VAL A 58 -5.76 -3.59 -4.64
CA VAL A 58 -5.54 -3.53 -3.19
C VAL A 58 -6.67 -2.75 -2.54
N ASP A 59 -7.48 -3.44 -1.73
CA ASP A 59 -8.62 -2.86 -1.03
C ASP A 59 -8.86 -3.62 0.29
N PHE A 60 -8.42 -3.03 1.39
CA PHE A 60 -8.56 -3.63 2.72
C PHE A 60 -9.94 -3.31 3.28
N LYS A 61 -10.74 -4.36 3.55
CA LYS A 61 -12.09 -4.24 4.10
C LYS A 61 -12.17 -4.96 5.45
N PRO A 62 -12.36 -4.24 6.55
CA PRO A 62 -12.53 -4.88 7.83
C PRO A 62 -13.91 -5.53 7.93
N ASP A 63 -13.99 -6.70 8.59
CA ASP A 63 -15.27 -7.36 8.86
C ASP A 63 -16.12 -6.60 9.85
N ARG A 64 -15.46 -5.84 10.74
CA ARG A 64 -16.12 -4.94 11.71
C ARG A 64 -15.28 -3.68 11.89
N GLU A 65 -15.92 -2.59 12.15
CA GLU A 65 -15.24 -1.36 12.50
C GLU A 65 -14.54 -1.48 13.88
N PRO A 66 -13.36 -0.85 14.06
CA PRO A 66 -12.70 -0.81 15.35
C PRO A 66 -13.54 -0.01 16.35
N GLY A 67 -13.56 -0.46 17.61
CA GLY A 67 -14.20 0.26 18.71
C GLY A 67 -13.41 1.51 19.13
N LYS A 68 -13.74 2.05 20.30
CA LYS A 68 -13.06 3.24 20.83
C LYS A 68 -11.67 2.93 21.40
N GLU A 69 -11.53 1.79 22.05
CA GLU A 69 -10.26 1.30 22.60
C GLU A 69 -9.57 0.48 21.51
N ILE A 70 -8.37 0.87 21.13
CA ILE A 70 -7.60 0.24 20.05
C ILE A 70 -6.44 -0.54 20.64
N LEU A 71 -5.37 0.15 21.03
CA LEU A 71 -4.16 -0.43 21.58
C LEU A 71 -3.48 0.55 22.51
N GLN A 72 -3.06 0.08 23.69
CA GLN A 72 -2.13 0.78 24.58
C GLN A 72 -0.83 -0.02 24.66
N VAL A 73 0.26 0.63 24.32
CA VAL A 73 1.62 0.09 24.46
C VAL A 73 2.23 0.71 25.71
N LYS A 74 2.61 -0.12 26.71
CA LYS A 74 3.05 0.36 28.02
C LYS A 74 4.42 -0.18 28.37
N ASN A 75 5.40 0.71 28.43
CA ASN A 75 6.77 0.47 28.90
C ASN A 75 7.47 -0.73 28.24
N ILE A 76 7.23 -0.92 26.94
CA ILE A 76 7.83 -2.04 26.18
C ILE A 76 9.35 -1.84 26.12
N SER A 77 10.05 -2.85 26.58
CA SER A 77 11.52 -2.93 26.49
C SER A 77 11.93 -4.26 25.87
N LYS A 78 12.97 -4.23 25.04
CA LYS A 78 13.52 -5.43 24.39
C LYS A 78 15.01 -5.28 24.11
N THR A 79 15.75 -6.31 24.48
CA THR A 79 17.16 -6.49 24.18
C THR A 79 17.33 -7.67 23.21
N VAL A 80 18.08 -7.47 22.14
CA VAL A 80 18.38 -8.49 21.15
C VAL A 80 19.90 -8.55 20.98
N ASP A 81 20.49 -9.73 21.09
CA ASP A 81 21.96 -9.95 20.98
C ASP A 81 22.79 -9.01 21.87
N GLY A 82 22.29 -8.71 23.06
CA GLY A 82 22.95 -7.83 24.02
C GLY A 82 22.79 -6.33 23.76
N VAL A 83 22.09 -5.95 22.69
CA VAL A 83 21.78 -4.55 22.35
C VAL A 83 20.35 -4.24 22.78
N LYS A 84 20.15 -3.21 23.60
CA LYS A 84 18.83 -2.74 24.00
C LYS A 84 18.22 -1.92 22.88
N LEU A 85 17.26 -2.51 22.17
CA LEU A 85 16.60 -1.89 21.00
C LEU A 85 15.40 -1.03 21.39
N LEU A 86 14.66 -1.44 22.42
CA LEU A 86 13.50 -0.73 22.95
C LEU A 86 13.71 -0.51 24.45
N ASP A 87 13.46 0.72 24.92
CA ASP A 87 13.64 1.10 26.32
C ASP A 87 12.43 1.88 26.84
N GLY A 88 11.47 1.15 27.44
CA GLY A 88 10.29 1.74 28.06
C GLY A 88 9.35 2.45 27.09
N ILE A 89 9.22 1.95 25.85
CA ILE A 89 8.40 2.55 24.81
C ILE A 89 6.92 2.52 25.21
N SER A 90 6.28 3.68 25.20
CA SER A 90 4.86 3.82 25.55
C SER A 90 4.15 4.78 24.61
N PHE A 91 2.99 4.37 24.10
CA PHE A 91 2.06 5.20 23.33
C PHE A 91 0.68 4.54 23.26
N ASP A 92 -0.34 5.35 22.97
CA ASP A 92 -1.71 4.87 22.74
C ASP A 92 -2.07 5.03 21.26
N VAL A 93 -2.79 4.05 20.69
CA VAL A 93 -3.36 4.15 19.35
C VAL A 93 -4.82 4.52 19.46
N LYS A 94 -5.23 5.59 18.76
CA LYS A 94 -6.62 6.08 18.71
C LYS A 94 -7.33 5.57 17.47
N GLN A 95 -8.65 5.57 17.49
CA GLN A 95 -9.44 5.19 16.32
C GLN A 95 -9.10 6.08 15.11
N GLY A 96 -8.82 5.44 13.97
CA GLY A 96 -8.47 6.12 12.72
C GLY A 96 -6.99 6.53 12.60
N ASP A 97 -6.16 6.23 13.60
CA ASP A 97 -4.73 6.48 13.51
C ASP A 97 -4.10 5.65 12.39
N LYS A 98 -3.32 6.33 11.55
CA LYS A 98 -2.41 5.76 10.57
C LYS A 98 -1.02 6.26 10.89
N ILE A 99 -0.29 5.48 11.67
CA ILE A 99 0.96 5.90 12.29
C ILE A 99 2.14 5.41 11.46
N ALA A 100 2.96 6.34 10.98
CA ALA A 100 4.27 6.00 10.43
C ALA A 100 5.31 5.99 11.55
N PHE A 101 6.08 4.91 11.61
CA PHE A 101 7.16 4.76 12.58
C PHE A 101 8.50 5.07 11.93
N LEU A 102 9.24 5.95 12.58
CA LEU A 102 10.63 6.26 12.29
C LEU A 102 11.48 5.77 13.45
N ALA A 103 12.74 5.45 13.20
CA ALA A 103 13.70 5.17 14.26
C ALA A 103 15.13 5.38 13.75
N ASP A 104 16.01 5.78 14.64
CA ASP A 104 17.45 5.86 14.35
C ASP A 104 18.02 4.45 14.07
N ASN A 105 17.47 3.41 14.73
CA ASN A 105 17.78 2.01 14.49
C ASN A 105 16.62 1.29 13.80
N GLU A 106 16.84 0.84 12.57
CA GLU A 106 15.85 0.13 11.76
C GLU A 106 15.32 -1.16 12.43
N LEU A 107 16.20 -1.88 13.13
CA LEU A 107 15.81 -3.13 13.80
C LEU A 107 14.83 -2.88 14.95
N ALA A 108 14.90 -1.73 15.60
CA ALA A 108 13.98 -1.35 16.68
C ALA A 108 12.51 -1.31 16.19
N LYS A 109 12.26 -0.80 14.98
CA LYS A 109 10.92 -0.77 14.38
C LYS A 109 10.38 -2.17 14.14
N THR A 110 11.18 -3.04 13.49
CA THR A 110 10.80 -4.43 13.22
C THR A 110 10.52 -5.19 14.51
N VAL A 111 11.39 -5.06 15.52
CA VAL A 111 11.21 -5.69 16.83
C VAL A 111 9.93 -5.21 17.53
N LEU A 112 9.65 -3.90 17.49
CA LEU A 112 8.40 -3.36 18.04
C LEU A 112 7.18 -3.93 17.33
N PHE A 113 7.21 -4.01 16.01
CA PHE A 113 6.08 -4.54 15.21
C PHE A 113 5.88 -6.04 15.44
N GLN A 114 6.95 -6.81 15.57
CA GLN A 114 6.86 -8.23 15.95
C GLN A 114 6.25 -8.42 17.36
N ILE A 115 6.60 -7.55 18.31
CA ILE A 115 5.99 -7.57 19.64
C ILE A 115 4.50 -7.23 19.55
N ILE A 116 4.13 -6.16 18.83
CA ILE A 116 2.71 -5.77 18.66
C ILE A 116 1.93 -6.87 17.92
N ALA A 117 2.54 -7.52 16.93
CA ALA A 117 1.94 -8.65 16.20
C ALA A 117 1.82 -9.94 17.04
N GLY A 118 2.48 -10.01 18.20
CA GLY A 118 2.52 -11.21 19.04
C GLY A 118 3.47 -12.30 18.55
N GLU A 119 4.40 -11.97 17.63
CA GLU A 119 5.43 -12.89 17.14
C GLU A 119 6.67 -12.91 18.05
N LEU A 120 6.86 -11.89 18.87
CA LEU A 120 7.99 -11.76 19.79
C LEU A 120 7.49 -11.24 21.15
N GLU A 121 7.95 -11.89 22.24
CA GLU A 121 7.66 -11.44 23.60
C GLU A 121 8.58 -10.27 24.02
N PRO A 122 8.06 -9.21 24.64
CA PRO A 122 8.88 -8.16 25.21
C PRO A 122 9.63 -8.67 26.48
N ASP A 123 10.75 -8.04 26.81
CA ASP A 123 11.46 -8.32 28.07
C ASP A 123 10.76 -7.65 29.27
N ALA A 124 10.07 -6.53 29.02
CA ALA A 124 9.25 -5.83 30.01
C ALA A 124 8.15 -5.01 29.29
N GLY A 125 7.12 -4.67 30.07
CA GLY A 125 5.96 -3.93 29.57
C GLY A 125 4.80 -4.82 29.18
N GLU A 126 3.72 -4.20 28.71
CA GLU A 126 2.50 -4.90 28.31
C GLU A 126 1.80 -4.21 27.14
N LEU A 127 1.04 -5.00 26.37
CA LEU A 127 0.12 -4.54 25.34
C LEU A 127 -1.31 -4.73 25.81
N VAL A 128 -2.11 -3.67 25.80
CA VAL A 128 -3.54 -3.73 26.14
C VAL A 128 -4.36 -3.47 24.89
N TRP A 129 -4.97 -4.53 24.35
CA TRP A 129 -5.78 -4.49 23.15
C TRP A 129 -7.25 -4.21 23.44
N GLY A 130 -7.87 -3.40 22.60
CA GLY A 130 -9.32 -3.25 22.59
C GLY A 130 -10.01 -4.57 22.18
N THR A 131 -11.14 -4.89 22.81
CA THR A 131 -11.87 -6.16 22.63
C THR A 131 -12.43 -6.36 21.21
N THR A 132 -12.48 -5.30 20.41
CA THR A 132 -13.04 -5.34 19.04
C THR A 132 -11.96 -5.48 17.98
N ILE A 133 -10.68 -5.46 18.37
CA ILE A 133 -9.57 -5.40 17.44
C ILE A 133 -9.20 -6.79 16.95
N THR A 134 -9.04 -6.86 15.64
CA THR A 134 -8.46 -7.99 14.92
C THR A 134 -7.29 -7.47 14.11
N GLN A 135 -6.09 -8.00 14.38
CA GLN A 135 -4.88 -7.54 13.73
C GLN A 135 -4.41 -8.47 12.61
N ASN A 136 -3.68 -7.91 11.67
CA ASN A 136 -2.88 -8.67 10.70
C ASN A 136 -1.56 -7.97 10.42
N TYR A 137 -0.51 -8.76 10.29
CA TYR A 137 0.86 -8.28 10.16
C TYR A 137 1.46 -8.66 8.82
N PHE A 138 2.07 -7.67 8.17
CA PHE A 138 2.93 -7.81 7.00
C PHE A 138 4.39 -7.70 7.46
N PRO A 139 5.11 -8.83 7.58
CA PRO A 139 6.49 -8.83 8.08
C PRO A 139 7.47 -8.33 7.01
N LYS A 140 8.56 -7.68 7.45
CA LYS A 140 9.65 -7.22 6.59
C LYS A 140 10.31 -8.37 5.84
N ASP A 141 10.63 -9.47 6.53
CA ASP A 141 11.00 -10.73 5.90
C ASP A 141 9.79 -11.67 5.91
N ASN A 142 9.28 -11.95 4.73
CA ASN A 142 8.12 -12.82 4.52
C ASN A 142 8.48 -14.17 3.89
N ASN A 143 9.76 -14.50 3.69
CA ASN A 143 10.20 -15.71 2.99
C ASN A 143 9.72 -16.99 3.68
N TYR A 144 9.73 -17.02 5.01
CA TYR A 144 9.31 -18.17 5.81
C TYR A 144 7.86 -18.59 5.55
N LEU A 145 7.00 -17.68 5.08
CA LEU A 145 5.61 -17.97 4.74
C LEU A 145 5.46 -18.84 3.47
N PHE A 146 6.52 -18.95 2.67
CA PHE A 146 6.54 -19.59 1.36
C PHE A 146 7.42 -20.84 1.30
N GLU A 147 7.85 -21.37 2.45
CA GLU A 147 8.65 -22.60 2.55
C GLU A 147 7.75 -23.85 2.50
N THR A 148 6.88 -23.92 1.50
CA THR A 148 5.97 -25.06 1.28
C THR A 148 5.92 -25.41 -0.21
N ASP A 149 5.52 -26.66 -0.53
CA ASP A 149 5.37 -27.13 -1.91
C ASP A 149 3.98 -26.83 -2.51
N GLU A 150 3.16 -26.04 -1.80
CA GLU A 150 1.83 -25.66 -2.26
C GLU A 150 1.92 -24.68 -3.45
N ASN A 151 0.91 -24.68 -4.31
CA ASN A 151 0.76 -23.63 -5.30
C ASN A 151 0.09 -22.37 -4.69
N VAL A 152 0.16 -21.26 -5.41
CA VAL A 152 -0.36 -19.96 -4.95
C VAL A 152 -1.85 -20.03 -4.57
N THR A 153 -2.66 -20.77 -5.32
CA THR A 153 -4.09 -20.95 -5.05
C THR A 153 -4.32 -21.70 -3.75
N GLU A 154 -3.63 -22.83 -3.56
CA GLU A 154 -3.72 -23.64 -2.33
C GLU A 154 -3.24 -22.85 -1.11
N TRP A 155 -2.12 -22.16 -1.26
CA TRP A 155 -1.54 -21.34 -0.20
C TRP A 155 -2.50 -20.23 0.25
N LEU A 156 -3.08 -19.47 -0.69
CA LEU A 156 -4.00 -18.38 -0.35
C LEU A 156 -5.34 -18.90 0.19
N ARG A 157 -5.81 -20.03 -0.28
CA ARG A 157 -7.07 -20.69 0.15
C ARG A 157 -7.13 -20.92 1.65
N LYS A 158 -5.99 -21.22 2.29
CA LYS A 158 -5.90 -21.41 3.76
C LYS A 158 -6.30 -20.18 4.57
N TYR A 159 -6.14 -19.01 3.98
CA TYR A 159 -6.44 -17.72 4.61
C TYR A 159 -7.80 -17.14 4.19
N SER A 160 -8.48 -17.78 3.25
CA SER A 160 -9.78 -17.34 2.76
C SER A 160 -10.92 -17.88 3.63
N LYS A 161 -11.89 -17.04 3.96
CA LYS A 161 -13.13 -17.45 4.60
C LYS A 161 -14.04 -18.24 3.67
N ASP A 162 -13.97 -17.94 2.37
CA ASP A 162 -14.57 -18.71 1.32
C ASP A 162 -13.51 -19.62 0.69
N PRO A 163 -13.56 -20.94 0.95
CA PRO A 163 -12.57 -21.90 0.45
C PRO A 163 -12.83 -22.31 -1.00
N ASP A 164 -13.83 -21.74 -1.69
CA ASP A 164 -14.10 -22.05 -3.09
C ASP A 164 -12.90 -21.64 -3.96
N GLU A 165 -12.44 -22.60 -4.77
CA GLU A 165 -11.25 -22.38 -5.62
C GLU A 165 -11.50 -21.27 -6.65
N THR A 166 -12.71 -21.19 -7.20
CA THR A 166 -13.09 -20.19 -8.18
C THR A 166 -13.01 -18.79 -7.59
N TYR A 167 -13.47 -18.64 -6.33
CA TYR A 167 -13.36 -17.38 -5.59
C TYR A 167 -11.90 -16.97 -5.38
N VAL A 168 -11.07 -17.89 -4.88
CA VAL A 168 -9.63 -17.63 -4.62
C VAL A 168 -8.89 -17.29 -5.91
N ARG A 169 -9.12 -18.03 -7.00
CA ARG A 169 -8.49 -17.75 -8.31
C ARG A 169 -8.95 -16.42 -8.90
N SER A 170 -10.23 -16.08 -8.76
CA SER A 170 -10.75 -14.77 -9.16
C SER A 170 -10.09 -13.63 -8.37
N PHE A 171 -9.87 -13.83 -7.07
CA PHE A 171 -9.15 -12.88 -6.22
C PHE A 171 -7.70 -12.73 -6.66
N LEU A 172 -6.98 -13.83 -6.89
CA LEU A 172 -5.61 -13.86 -7.40
C LEU A 172 -5.49 -13.17 -8.76
N GLY A 173 -6.46 -13.36 -9.65
CA GLY A 173 -6.49 -12.66 -10.94
C GLY A 173 -6.51 -11.15 -10.81
N ARG A 174 -7.22 -10.60 -9.82
CA ARG A 174 -7.21 -9.16 -9.50
C ARG A 174 -5.86 -8.70 -8.94
N MET A 175 -5.11 -9.60 -8.32
CA MET A 175 -3.75 -9.37 -7.83
C MET A 175 -2.66 -9.69 -8.87
N LEU A 176 -3.06 -9.79 -10.15
CA LEU A 176 -2.20 -10.05 -11.29
C LEU A 176 -1.54 -11.45 -11.32
N PHE A 177 -2.18 -12.43 -10.69
CA PHE A 177 -1.86 -13.83 -10.89
C PHE A 177 -2.87 -14.45 -11.85
N SER A 178 -2.53 -14.56 -13.10
CA SER A 178 -3.44 -15.05 -14.15
C SER A 178 -3.01 -16.41 -14.69
N GLY A 179 -3.98 -17.26 -15.03
CA GLY A 179 -3.74 -18.54 -15.67
C GLY A 179 -2.77 -19.43 -14.85
N ASP A 180 -1.65 -19.79 -15.48
CA ASP A 180 -0.65 -20.68 -14.90
C ASP A 180 0.12 -20.06 -13.71
N GLU A 181 0.13 -18.72 -13.57
CA GLU A 181 0.79 -18.05 -12.47
C GLU A 181 0.14 -18.39 -11.11
N ALA A 182 -1.17 -18.58 -11.07
CA ALA A 182 -1.90 -19.00 -9.88
C ALA A 182 -1.61 -20.45 -9.47
N LEU A 183 -1.01 -21.24 -10.35
CA LEU A 183 -0.64 -22.64 -10.14
C LEU A 183 0.86 -22.84 -9.88
N LYS A 184 1.66 -21.77 -9.91
CA LYS A 184 3.09 -21.84 -9.52
C LYS A 184 3.24 -22.25 -8.07
N GLU A 185 4.26 -23.03 -7.76
CA GLU A 185 4.67 -23.29 -6.37
C GLU A 185 5.11 -21.99 -5.70
N VAL A 186 4.66 -21.76 -4.47
CA VAL A 186 4.94 -20.49 -3.77
C VAL A 186 6.44 -20.28 -3.49
N LYS A 187 7.23 -21.34 -3.37
CA LYS A 187 8.68 -21.25 -3.14
C LYS A 187 9.46 -20.64 -4.32
N VAL A 188 8.92 -20.72 -5.57
CA VAL A 188 9.59 -20.17 -6.76
C VAL A 188 9.15 -18.76 -7.12
N LEU A 189 8.30 -18.13 -6.30
CA LEU A 189 7.80 -16.79 -6.52
C LEU A 189 8.92 -15.74 -6.38
N SER A 190 8.90 -14.75 -7.26
CA SER A 190 9.72 -13.53 -7.13
C SER A 190 9.32 -12.72 -5.89
N GLY A 191 10.20 -11.82 -5.43
CA GLY A 191 9.91 -10.97 -4.28
C GLY A 191 8.61 -10.18 -4.42
N GLY A 192 8.35 -9.57 -5.58
CA GLY A 192 7.10 -8.85 -5.83
C GLY A 192 5.85 -9.74 -5.87
N GLU A 193 5.96 -10.97 -6.38
CA GLU A 193 4.88 -11.96 -6.33
C GLU A 193 4.58 -12.37 -4.88
N LYS A 194 5.61 -12.64 -4.06
CA LYS A 194 5.45 -12.93 -2.63
C LYS A 194 4.74 -11.79 -1.89
N VAL A 195 5.16 -10.55 -2.11
CA VAL A 195 4.51 -9.37 -1.52
C VAL A 195 3.03 -9.30 -1.91
N ARG A 196 2.68 -9.50 -3.20
CA ARG A 196 1.28 -9.54 -3.63
C ARG A 196 0.48 -10.68 -2.99
N CYS A 197 1.10 -11.84 -2.74
CA CYS A 197 0.47 -12.93 -1.99
C CYS A 197 0.18 -12.53 -0.54
N VAL A 198 1.13 -11.91 0.15
CA VAL A 198 0.93 -11.46 1.54
C VAL A 198 -0.14 -10.38 1.62
N LEU A 199 -0.15 -9.41 0.68
CA LEU A 199 -1.22 -8.42 0.59
C LEU A 199 -2.59 -9.07 0.35
N SER A 200 -2.66 -10.11 -0.48
CA SER A 200 -3.88 -10.90 -0.70
C SER A 200 -4.37 -11.56 0.59
N LYS A 201 -3.45 -12.19 1.34
CA LYS A 201 -3.73 -12.76 2.67
C LYS A 201 -4.29 -11.70 3.62
N MET A 202 -3.68 -10.51 3.67
CA MET A 202 -4.12 -9.43 4.54
C MET A 202 -5.52 -8.93 4.17
N MET A 203 -5.82 -8.77 2.88
CA MET A 203 -7.15 -8.37 2.43
C MET A 203 -8.22 -9.40 2.78
N LEU A 204 -7.91 -10.70 2.68
CA LEU A 204 -8.85 -11.78 3.00
C LEU A 204 -9.09 -11.97 4.49
N SER A 205 -8.19 -11.46 5.35
CA SER A 205 -8.33 -11.59 6.81
C SER A 205 -9.51 -10.83 7.39
N GLY A 206 -9.91 -9.72 6.75
CA GLY A 206 -10.93 -8.80 7.29
C GLY A 206 -10.51 -8.10 8.59
N ALA A 207 -9.20 -8.02 8.87
CA ALA A 207 -8.67 -7.34 10.05
C ALA A 207 -8.97 -5.83 10.02
N ASN A 208 -9.22 -5.26 11.19
CA ASN A 208 -9.46 -3.82 11.35
C ASN A 208 -8.24 -3.05 11.90
N PHE A 209 -7.15 -3.75 12.14
CA PHE A 209 -5.86 -3.20 12.53
C PHE A 209 -4.75 -3.85 11.70
N LEU A 210 -4.06 -3.04 10.89
CA LEU A 210 -3.04 -3.53 9.97
C LEU A 210 -1.67 -3.02 10.38
N ILE A 211 -0.69 -3.91 10.35
CA ILE A 211 0.71 -3.60 10.65
C ILE A 211 1.54 -3.92 9.40
N PHE A 212 2.28 -2.93 8.87
CA PHE A 212 3.12 -3.09 7.69
C PHE A 212 4.56 -2.74 7.99
N ASP A 213 5.44 -3.72 7.90
CA ASP A 213 6.89 -3.51 8.03
C ASP A 213 7.55 -3.52 6.65
N GLU A 214 7.88 -2.33 6.13
CA GLU A 214 8.49 -2.10 4.82
C GLU A 214 7.75 -2.78 3.64
N PRO A 215 6.43 -2.56 3.47
CA PRO A 215 5.63 -3.30 2.49
C PRO A 215 5.93 -2.93 1.04
N THR A 216 6.68 -1.85 0.79
CA THR A 216 7.03 -1.37 -0.54
C THR A 216 8.26 -2.06 -1.13
N ASN A 217 9.01 -2.79 -0.32
CA ASN A 217 10.18 -3.53 -0.78
C ASN A 217 9.78 -4.57 -1.84
N HIS A 218 10.54 -4.60 -2.93
CA HIS A 218 10.33 -5.51 -4.08
C HIS A 218 9.06 -5.24 -4.90
N LEU A 219 8.30 -4.17 -4.65
CA LEU A 219 7.15 -3.78 -5.46
C LEU A 219 7.56 -2.85 -6.62
N ASP A 220 6.87 -3.02 -7.75
CA ASP A 220 6.90 -2.05 -8.84
C ASP A 220 6.05 -0.81 -8.53
N MET A 221 6.22 0.25 -9.31
CA MET A 221 5.53 1.53 -9.11
C MET A 221 4.00 1.40 -9.13
N GLU A 222 3.48 0.52 -9.98
CA GLU A 222 2.05 0.25 -10.10
C GLU A 222 1.48 -0.42 -8.83
N SER A 223 2.23 -1.37 -8.27
CA SER A 223 1.87 -2.04 -7.02
C SER A 223 1.99 -1.11 -5.80
N ILE A 224 3.02 -0.25 -5.74
CA ILE A 224 3.17 0.77 -4.70
C ILE A 224 1.98 1.75 -4.75
N THR A 225 1.61 2.22 -5.94
CA THR A 225 0.44 3.11 -6.12
C THR A 225 -0.84 2.45 -5.61
N SER A 226 -1.06 1.18 -5.94
CA SER A 226 -2.24 0.42 -5.51
C SER A 226 -2.27 0.20 -4.01
N LEU A 227 -1.12 -0.10 -3.41
CA LEU A 227 -0.98 -0.24 -1.95
C LEU A 227 -1.27 1.09 -1.25
N ASN A 228 -0.70 2.19 -1.72
CA ASN A 228 -0.94 3.53 -1.20
C ASN A 228 -2.44 3.87 -1.20
N ASP A 229 -3.11 3.66 -2.34
CA ASP A 229 -4.54 3.91 -2.46
C ASP A 229 -5.37 3.02 -1.53
N GLY A 230 -5.00 1.75 -1.38
CA GLY A 230 -5.64 0.82 -0.46
C GLY A 230 -5.48 1.24 1.00
N MET A 231 -4.27 1.61 1.42
CA MET A 231 -3.98 2.09 2.78
C MET A 231 -4.70 3.42 3.08
N LYS A 232 -4.75 4.35 2.12
CA LYS A 232 -5.48 5.63 2.28
C LYS A 232 -6.98 5.43 2.49
N LYS A 233 -7.60 4.51 1.75
CA LYS A 233 -9.04 4.23 1.83
C LYS A 233 -9.43 3.39 3.04
N PHE A 234 -8.49 2.68 3.66
CA PHE A 234 -8.77 1.81 4.79
C PHE A 234 -9.34 2.61 5.98
N ILE A 235 -10.47 2.16 6.51
CA ILE A 235 -11.18 2.83 7.62
C ILE A 235 -10.71 2.39 9.01
N GLY A 236 -9.89 1.34 9.11
CA GLY A 236 -9.31 0.86 10.36
C GLY A 236 -8.01 1.59 10.72
N ASN A 237 -7.28 1.01 11.67
CA ASN A 237 -6.00 1.52 12.13
C ASN A 237 -4.83 0.91 11.35
N ILE A 238 -3.80 1.69 11.11
CA ILE A 238 -2.57 1.25 10.45
C ILE A 238 -1.35 1.66 11.27
N LEU A 239 -0.45 0.73 11.54
CA LEU A 239 0.93 1.01 11.91
C LEU A 239 1.83 0.60 10.75
N PHE A 240 2.78 1.44 10.36
CA PHE A 240 3.63 1.08 9.24
C PHE A 240 5.01 1.73 9.31
N THR A 241 5.97 1.07 8.65
CA THR A 241 7.27 1.63 8.29
C THR A 241 7.38 1.66 6.78
N SER A 242 8.03 2.64 6.21
CA SER A 242 8.36 2.68 4.79
C SER A 242 9.48 3.67 4.50
N HIS A 243 10.32 3.33 3.52
CA HIS A 243 11.28 4.26 2.92
C HIS A 243 10.65 5.07 1.77
N ASP A 244 9.43 4.75 1.37
CA ASP A 244 8.71 5.50 0.34
C ASP A 244 8.12 6.78 0.93
N HIS A 245 8.67 7.93 0.50
CA HIS A 245 8.25 9.24 0.96
C HIS A 245 6.79 9.54 0.61
N GLU A 246 6.35 9.22 -0.61
CA GLU A 246 4.98 9.50 -1.07
C GLU A 246 3.96 8.69 -0.28
N LEU A 247 4.24 7.40 -0.03
CA LEU A 247 3.39 6.56 0.80
C LEU A 247 3.30 7.12 2.22
N THR A 248 4.43 7.46 2.85
CA THR A 248 4.45 7.99 4.20
C THR A 248 3.68 9.32 4.29
N GLN A 249 3.94 10.25 3.35
CA GLN A 249 3.28 11.55 3.30
C GLN A 249 1.77 11.47 3.09
N THR A 250 1.31 10.52 2.27
CA THR A 250 -0.12 10.46 1.88
C THR A 250 -0.98 9.59 2.77
N VAL A 251 -0.37 8.65 3.51
CA VAL A 251 -1.08 7.72 4.39
C VAL A 251 -1.04 8.16 5.85
N ALA A 252 0.13 8.61 6.35
CA ALA A 252 0.28 8.92 7.77
C ALA A 252 -0.51 10.17 8.17
N ASN A 253 -1.20 10.08 9.30
CA ASN A 253 -1.78 11.22 10.03
C ASN A 253 -1.09 11.44 11.38
N ARG A 254 -0.12 10.61 11.72
CA ARG A 254 0.67 10.68 12.96
C ARG A 254 2.03 10.03 12.75
N ILE A 255 3.06 10.62 13.34
CA ILE A 255 4.44 10.14 13.29
C ILE A 255 4.90 9.79 14.69
N ILE A 256 5.44 8.59 14.84
CA ILE A 256 6.16 8.16 16.05
C ILE A 256 7.61 7.89 15.67
N ASP A 257 8.53 8.63 16.29
CA ASP A 257 9.97 8.52 16.04
C ASP A 257 10.69 8.04 17.31
N ILE A 258 11.35 6.89 17.22
CA ILE A 258 12.04 6.22 18.32
C ILE A 258 13.53 6.54 18.25
N LYS A 259 14.05 7.26 19.24
CA LYS A 259 15.45 7.63 19.31
C LYS A 259 16.30 6.58 20.02
N GLU A 260 17.60 6.56 19.73
CA GLU A 260 18.55 5.62 20.35
C GLU A 260 18.59 5.72 21.88
N ASP A 261 18.31 6.90 22.43
CA ASP A 261 18.24 7.14 23.88
C ASP A 261 16.93 6.65 24.54
N GLY A 262 16.08 5.95 23.78
CA GLY A 262 14.76 5.48 24.22
C GLY A 262 13.68 6.55 24.22
N LYS A 263 14.00 7.78 23.80
CA LYS A 263 13.01 8.85 23.70
C LYS A 263 12.07 8.61 22.53
N VAL A 264 10.78 8.76 22.79
CA VAL A 264 9.72 8.71 21.78
C VAL A 264 9.26 10.13 21.46
N ILE A 265 9.35 10.50 20.18
CA ILE A 265 8.75 11.72 19.65
C ILE A 265 7.46 11.33 18.96
N ASP A 266 6.33 11.81 19.48
CA ASP A 266 4.99 11.48 19.01
C ASP A 266 4.28 12.77 18.59
N ARG A 267 3.89 12.86 17.31
CA ARG A 267 3.28 14.05 16.72
C ARG A 267 2.14 13.70 15.78
N GLU A 268 0.98 14.34 15.98
CA GLU A 268 -0.17 14.26 15.06
C GLU A 268 0.04 15.28 13.92
N VAL A 269 0.91 14.94 12.97
CA VAL A 269 1.30 15.78 11.82
C VAL A 269 1.53 14.89 10.58
N THR A 270 1.54 15.51 9.42
CA THR A 270 1.97 14.84 8.17
C THR A 270 3.49 14.65 8.16
N TYR A 271 3.99 13.80 7.27
CA TYR A 271 5.41 13.52 7.18
C TYR A 271 6.24 14.75 6.77
N ASN A 272 5.72 15.57 5.83
CA ASN A 272 6.40 16.82 5.43
C ASN A 272 6.47 17.82 6.58
N GLU A 273 5.39 17.99 7.34
CA GLU A 273 5.37 18.84 8.52
C GLU A 273 6.37 18.36 9.59
N TYR A 274 6.49 17.03 9.76
CA TYR A 274 7.47 16.44 10.67
C TYR A 274 8.92 16.76 10.24
N LEU A 275 9.21 16.67 8.94
CA LEU A 275 10.53 16.99 8.38
C LEU A 275 10.82 18.49 8.29
N GLY A 276 9.81 19.37 8.49
CA GLY A 276 9.93 20.81 8.30
C GLY A 276 10.10 21.21 6.82
N VAL A 277 9.55 20.42 5.90
CA VAL A 277 9.53 20.69 4.45
C VAL A 277 8.11 21.13 4.09
N GLU A 278 7.95 22.34 3.52
CA GLU A 278 6.66 22.86 3.03
C GLU A 278 6.26 22.26 1.66
#